data_7071fd86d841a4e63846fefff4c69812
#
_entry.id   7071fd86d841a4e63846fefff4c69812
#
_cell.length_a   1.000
_cell.length_b   1.000
_cell.length_c   1.000
_cell.angle_alpha   90.00
_cell.angle_beta   90.00
_cell.angle_gamma   90.00
#
_symmetry.space_group_name_H-M   'P 1'
#
loop_
_entity.id
_entity.type
_entity.pdbx_description
1 polymer ?
#
loop_
_entity_poly.entity_id
_entity_poly.type
_entity_poly.pdbx_seq_one_letter_code
_entity_poly.pdbx_strand_id
1 'polypeptide(L)'
;STYSPTITTILERRYIEKEKKQLLPTELGRIVNKLLVENFGDVVNVEFTANIESRFDKIANGKEKWKQVIREFYGPFIKEAEKVEKELEHVELVEEESDVICEKCGRKMVYKFGRFGKFLACPGYPECKNVKAIVNYIDIPCPVCNARVIEKKTRRGKKFYVCENGPDKCNYISWNKPK
;
A
#
# COMPACT_ATOMS: atom_id res chain seq x y z
N SER A 1 -0.75 22.35 -9.36
CA SER A 1 -1.32 21.40 -10.32
C SER A 1 -0.99 19.94 -9.99
N THR A 2 0.12 19.66 -9.28
CA THR A 2 0.58 18.29 -8.97
C THR A 2 -0.03 17.69 -7.70
N TYR A 3 -0.61 18.50 -6.82
CA TYR A 3 -1.16 18.04 -5.53
C TYR A 3 -2.26 17.00 -5.69
N SER A 4 -3.27 17.28 -6.51
CA SER A 4 -4.40 16.36 -6.70
C SER A 4 -4.02 15.02 -7.32
N PRO A 5 -3.21 14.96 -8.40
CA PRO A 5 -2.69 13.70 -8.95
C PRO A 5 -1.86 12.91 -7.94
N THR A 6 -1.03 13.57 -7.14
CA THR A 6 -0.21 12.91 -6.10
C THR A 6 -1.09 12.25 -5.05
N ILE A 7 -2.08 12.98 -4.50
CA ILE A 7 -3.03 12.41 -3.53
C ILE A 7 -3.79 11.23 -4.12
N THR A 8 -4.22 11.32 -5.38
CA THR A 8 -4.91 10.21 -6.06
C THR A 8 -4.00 8.99 -6.15
N THR A 9 -2.74 9.17 -6.55
CA THR A 9 -1.77 8.07 -6.68
C THR A 9 -1.51 7.37 -5.35
N ILE A 10 -1.28 8.12 -4.27
CA ILE A 10 -0.99 7.52 -2.95
C ILE A 10 -2.23 6.84 -2.33
N LEU A 11 -3.45 7.31 -2.65
CA LEU A 11 -4.70 6.62 -2.32
C LEU A 11 -4.86 5.31 -3.12
N GLU A 12 -4.59 5.33 -4.43
CA GLU A 12 -4.66 4.13 -5.28
C GLU A 12 -3.63 3.07 -4.89
N ARG A 13 -2.46 3.50 -4.46
CA ARG A 13 -1.40 2.63 -3.90
C ARG A 13 -1.68 2.18 -2.48
N ARG A 14 -2.73 2.68 -1.85
CA ARG A 14 -3.13 2.38 -0.47
C ARG A 14 -2.07 2.74 0.59
N TYR A 15 -1.27 3.75 0.32
CA TYR A 15 -0.37 4.30 1.34
C TYR A 15 -1.10 5.16 2.35
N ILE A 16 -2.22 5.76 1.93
CA ILE A 16 -3.14 6.51 2.78
C ILE A 16 -4.58 6.06 2.55
N GLU A 17 -5.42 6.29 3.55
CA GLU A 17 -6.87 6.14 3.49
C GLU A 17 -7.54 7.48 3.74
N LYS A 18 -8.74 7.66 3.15
CA LYS A 18 -9.55 8.84 3.40
C LYS A 18 -10.70 8.47 4.32
N GLU A 19 -10.69 9.02 5.54
CA GLU A 19 -11.79 8.94 6.48
C GLU A 19 -12.43 10.31 6.62
N LYS A 20 -13.71 10.43 6.21
CA LYS A 20 -14.45 11.72 6.15
C LYS A 20 -13.66 12.75 5.33
N LYS A 21 -13.06 13.75 5.97
CA LYS A 21 -12.24 14.81 5.35
C LYS A 21 -10.74 14.68 5.65
N GLN A 22 -10.32 13.65 6.39
CA GLN A 22 -8.93 13.46 6.80
C GLN A 22 -8.26 12.37 5.96
N LEU A 23 -6.96 12.52 5.75
CA LEU A 23 -6.08 11.53 5.14
C LEU A 23 -5.29 10.86 6.26
N LEU A 24 -5.44 9.56 6.40
CA LEU A 24 -4.76 8.77 7.43
C LEU A 24 -3.74 7.84 6.76
N PRO A 25 -2.51 7.75 7.27
CA PRO A 25 -1.54 6.79 6.76
C PRO A 25 -1.95 5.37 7.10
N THR A 26 -1.84 4.46 6.14
CA THR A 26 -2.01 3.04 6.37
C THR A 26 -0.73 2.44 6.97
N GLU A 27 -0.81 1.20 7.44
CA GLU A 27 0.36 0.45 7.90
C GLU A 27 1.41 0.31 6.78
N LEU A 28 0.97 -0.05 5.55
CA LEU A 28 1.84 -0.09 4.38
C LEU A 28 2.49 1.27 4.10
N GLY A 29 1.71 2.36 4.18
CA GLY A 29 2.24 3.71 3.98
C GLY A 29 3.30 4.09 5.00
N ARG A 30 3.15 3.69 6.27
CA ARG A 30 4.16 3.92 7.32
C ARG A 30 5.45 3.14 7.05
N ILE A 31 5.34 1.86 6.65
CA ILE A 31 6.50 1.02 6.31
C ILE A 31 7.26 1.61 5.13
N VAL A 32 6.56 1.95 4.04
CA VAL A 32 7.18 2.56 2.85
C VAL A 32 7.83 3.90 3.19
N ASN A 33 7.14 4.76 3.95
CA ASN A 33 7.70 6.05 4.36
C ASN A 33 8.96 5.87 5.21
N LYS A 34 8.95 4.93 6.16
CA LYS A 34 10.12 4.62 6.99
C LYS A 34 11.30 4.17 6.14
N LEU A 35 11.10 3.22 5.20
CA LEU A 35 12.13 2.76 4.28
C LEU A 35 12.71 3.90 3.43
N LEU A 36 11.86 4.79 2.92
CA LEU A 36 12.30 5.92 2.11
C LEU A 36 13.11 6.92 2.93
N VAL A 37 12.67 7.25 4.14
CA VAL A 37 13.37 8.21 5.01
C VAL A 37 14.71 7.66 5.49
N GLU A 38 14.78 6.38 5.84
CA GLU A 38 16.00 5.75 6.33
C GLU A 38 17.06 5.56 5.23
N ASN A 39 16.65 5.28 4.00
CA ASN A 39 17.59 4.96 2.92
C ASN A 39 17.77 6.12 1.90
N PHE A 40 16.81 7.00 1.75
CA PHE A 40 16.81 8.09 0.78
C PHE A 40 16.47 9.43 1.42
N GLY A 41 16.90 9.66 2.67
CA GLY A 41 16.58 10.84 3.45
C GLY A 41 16.90 12.14 2.73
N ASP A 42 18.01 12.22 2.01
CA ASP A 42 18.42 13.39 1.24
C ASP A 42 17.45 13.71 0.10
N VAL A 43 16.85 12.70 -0.53
CA VAL A 43 15.88 12.86 -1.64
C VAL A 43 14.47 13.18 -1.13
N VAL A 44 14.10 12.60 0.01
CA VAL A 44 12.77 12.78 0.63
C VAL A 44 12.70 14.08 1.43
N ASN A 45 13.82 14.79 1.58
CA ASN A 45 13.88 16.06 2.27
C ASN A 45 13.14 17.18 1.50
N VAL A 46 12.39 18.02 2.22
CA VAL A 46 11.69 19.18 1.65
C VAL A 46 12.66 20.15 1.00
N GLU A 47 13.84 20.35 1.58
CA GLU A 47 14.88 21.25 1.05
C GLU A 47 15.46 20.76 -0.27
N PHE A 48 15.51 19.46 -0.49
CA PHE A 48 15.99 18.87 -1.75
C PHE A 48 15.18 19.35 -2.94
N THR A 49 13.85 19.29 -2.85
CA THR A 49 12.95 19.74 -3.91
C THR A 49 13.15 21.22 -4.22
N ALA A 50 13.21 22.07 -3.19
CA ALA A 50 13.45 23.49 -3.34
C ALA A 50 14.81 23.80 -3.99
N ASN A 51 15.87 23.07 -3.62
CA ASN A 51 17.19 23.17 -4.21
C ASN A 51 17.20 22.78 -5.70
N ILE A 52 16.56 21.68 -6.05
CA ILE A 52 16.46 21.25 -7.45
C ILE A 52 15.67 22.24 -8.30
N GLU A 53 14.56 22.77 -7.80
CA GLU A 53 13.78 23.83 -8.48
C GLU A 53 14.64 25.08 -8.72
N SER A 54 15.38 25.53 -7.71
CA SER A 54 16.32 26.65 -7.84
C SER A 54 17.40 26.39 -8.89
N ARG A 55 17.90 25.16 -8.99
CA ARG A 55 18.88 24.77 -10.03
C ARG A 55 18.25 24.75 -11.42
N PHE A 56 16.99 24.34 -11.55
CA PHE A 56 16.27 24.43 -12.83
C PHE A 56 16.09 25.87 -13.29
N ASP A 57 15.82 26.78 -12.39
CA ASP A 57 15.79 28.23 -12.71
C ASP A 57 17.15 28.74 -13.19
N LYS A 58 18.25 28.28 -12.58
CA LYS A 58 19.59 28.60 -13.04
C LYS A 58 19.89 28.04 -14.43
N ILE A 59 19.42 26.83 -14.74
CA ILE A 59 19.54 26.24 -16.07
C ILE A 59 18.74 27.05 -17.09
N ALA A 60 17.50 27.42 -16.78
CA ALA A 60 16.65 28.24 -17.64
C ALA A 60 17.27 29.60 -17.96
N ASN A 61 18.00 30.19 -17.00
CA ASN A 61 18.73 31.43 -17.15
C ASN A 61 20.14 31.28 -17.74
N GLY A 62 20.54 30.08 -18.20
CA GLY A 62 21.85 29.82 -18.79
C GLY A 62 23.03 29.85 -17.82
N LYS A 63 22.77 29.91 -16.50
CA LYS A 63 23.80 30.00 -15.45
C LYS A 63 24.35 28.64 -15.02
N GLU A 64 23.64 27.54 -15.30
CA GLU A 64 24.06 26.19 -14.95
C GLU A 64 23.78 25.22 -16.12
N LYS A 65 24.58 24.18 -16.25
CA LYS A 65 24.41 23.18 -17.31
C LYS A 65 23.58 22.00 -16.80
N TRP A 66 22.47 21.69 -17.43
CA TRP A 66 21.56 20.63 -17.01
C TRP A 66 22.24 19.24 -16.89
N LYS A 67 23.19 18.91 -17.77
CA LYS A 67 23.94 17.65 -17.72
C LYS A 67 24.77 17.49 -16.44
N GLN A 68 25.28 18.61 -15.92
CA GLN A 68 26.02 18.62 -14.67
C GLN A 68 25.10 18.37 -13.49
N VAL A 69 23.96 19.05 -13.44
CA VAL A 69 22.94 18.90 -12.38
C VAL A 69 22.45 17.44 -12.29
N ILE A 70 22.13 16.85 -13.44
CA ILE A 70 21.70 15.44 -13.49
C ILE A 70 22.80 14.49 -13.01
N ARG A 71 24.05 14.71 -13.44
CA ARG A 71 25.16 13.83 -13.07
C ARG A 71 25.46 13.89 -11.56
N GLU A 72 25.39 15.08 -10.98
CA GLU A 72 25.61 15.29 -9.55
C GLU A 72 24.53 14.63 -8.69
N PHE A 73 23.30 14.61 -9.17
CA PHE A 73 22.19 13.91 -8.51
C PHE A 73 22.25 12.40 -8.73
N TYR A 74 22.32 11.99 -10.01
CA TYR A 74 22.14 10.59 -10.38
C TYR A 74 23.26 9.67 -9.87
N GLY A 75 24.50 10.16 -9.85
CA GLY A 75 25.66 9.37 -9.44
C GLY A 75 25.57 8.86 -8.00
N PRO A 76 25.34 9.70 -7.00
CA PRO A 76 25.09 9.27 -5.62
C PRO A 76 23.80 8.46 -5.47
N PHE A 77 22.70 8.90 -6.10
CA PHE A 77 21.40 8.24 -6.02
C PHE A 77 21.43 6.79 -6.48
N ILE A 78 22.03 6.50 -7.65
CA ILE A 78 22.04 5.12 -8.16
C ILE A 78 22.88 4.19 -7.28
N LYS A 79 23.99 4.67 -6.72
CA LYS A 79 24.81 3.89 -5.78
C LYS A 79 24.04 3.52 -4.51
N GLU A 80 23.28 4.48 -3.96
CA GLU A 80 22.45 4.20 -2.79
C GLU A 80 21.29 3.26 -3.14
N ALA A 81 20.66 3.43 -4.31
CA ALA A 81 19.60 2.53 -4.77
C ALA A 81 20.10 1.08 -4.94
N GLU A 82 21.27 0.88 -5.56
CA GLU A 82 21.86 -0.45 -5.72
C GLU A 82 22.27 -1.09 -4.38
N LYS A 83 22.73 -0.28 -3.42
CA LYS A 83 23.03 -0.74 -2.06
C LYS A 83 21.78 -1.18 -1.33
N VAL A 84 20.74 -0.33 -1.33
CA VAL A 84 19.45 -0.59 -0.68
C VAL A 84 18.77 -1.81 -1.30
N GLU A 85 18.82 -1.98 -2.63
CA GLU A 85 18.27 -3.15 -3.31
C GLU A 85 18.88 -4.45 -2.76
N LYS A 86 20.21 -4.49 -2.60
CA LYS A 86 20.91 -5.66 -2.03
C LYS A 86 20.60 -5.88 -0.55
N GLU A 87 20.50 -4.81 0.22
CA GLU A 87 20.16 -4.88 1.64
C GLU A 87 18.71 -5.30 1.89
N LEU A 88 17.76 -4.84 1.04
CA LEU A 88 16.34 -5.20 1.14
C LEU A 88 16.05 -6.64 0.73
N GLU A 89 16.88 -7.28 -0.09
CA GLU A 89 16.76 -8.72 -0.38
C GLU A 89 16.89 -9.57 0.90
N HIS A 90 17.52 -9.01 1.95
CA HIS A 90 17.72 -9.67 3.24
C HIS A 90 16.74 -9.19 4.33
N VAL A 91 15.93 -8.17 4.08
CA VAL A 91 14.87 -7.76 5.01
C VAL A 91 13.66 -8.66 4.81
N GLU A 92 13.65 -9.78 5.51
CA GLU A 92 12.41 -10.52 5.73
C GLU A 92 11.47 -9.57 6.50
N LEU A 93 10.43 -9.09 5.82
CA LEU A 93 9.32 -8.44 6.51
C LEU A 93 8.87 -9.41 7.60
N VAL A 94 8.95 -8.99 8.86
CA VAL A 94 8.51 -9.81 9.99
C VAL A 94 7.08 -10.24 9.70
N GLU A 95 6.94 -11.50 9.31
CA GLU A 95 5.65 -12.06 8.97
C GLU A 95 4.90 -12.29 10.28
N GLU A 96 3.90 -11.46 10.56
CA GLU A 96 3.04 -11.67 11.73
C GLU A 96 2.25 -12.96 11.54
N GLU A 97 2.40 -13.91 12.46
CA GLU A 97 1.59 -15.11 12.47
C GLU A 97 0.12 -14.78 12.74
N SER A 98 -0.76 -15.45 12.07
CA SER A 98 -2.20 -15.40 12.33
C SER A 98 -2.67 -16.68 13.03
N ASP A 99 -3.84 -16.61 13.68
CA ASP A 99 -4.49 -17.79 14.26
C ASP A 99 -5.19 -18.67 13.21
N VAL A 100 -5.14 -18.27 11.94
CA VAL A 100 -5.80 -18.99 10.85
C VAL A 100 -4.91 -20.12 10.36
N ILE A 101 -5.45 -21.33 10.37
CA ILE A 101 -4.77 -22.53 9.88
C ILE A 101 -5.01 -22.70 8.38
N CYS A 102 -3.96 -23.06 7.65
CA CYS A 102 -4.03 -23.39 6.24
C CYS A 102 -4.77 -24.72 6.03
N GLU A 103 -5.87 -24.69 5.30
CA GLU A 103 -6.70 -25.86 5.01
C GLU A 103 -6.00 -26.94 4.16
N LYS A 104 -4.91 -26.56 3.47
CA LYS A 104 -4.18 -27.48 2.58
C LYS A 104 -3.03 -28.21 3.26
N CYS A 105 -2.34 -27.58 4.22
CA CYS A 105 -1.12 -28.14 4.83
C CYS A 105 -1.07 -28.03 6.35
N GLY A 106 -2.09 -27.49 7.01
CA GLY A 106 -2.19 -27.41 8.47
C GLY A 106 -1.27 -26.39 9.16
N ARG A 107 -0.42 -25.65 8.42
CA ARG A 107 0.47 -24.62 8.99
C ARG A 107 -0.33 -23.37 9.34
N LYS A 108 0.08 -22.61 10.36
CA LYS A 108 -0.47 -21.27 10.62
C LYS A 108 -0.18 -20.34 9.45
N MET A 109 -1.19 -19.61 9.01
CA MET A 109 -1.02 -18.62 7.94
C MET A 109 -0.38 -17.35 8.49
N VAL A 110 0.35 -16.64 7.63
CA VAL A 110 1.03 -15.37 7.96
C VAL A 110 0.40 -14.22 7.20
N TYR A 111 0.45 -13.03 7.81
CA TYR A 111 0.01 -11.82 7.14
C TYR A 111 1.09 -11.35 6.15
N LYS A 112 0.71 -11.18 4.90
CA LYS A 112 1.55 -10.56 3.86
C LYS A 112 0.86 -9.35 3.26
N PHE A 113 1.67 -8.41 2.77
CA PHE A 113 1.17 -7.26 2.03
C PHE A 113 1.27 -7.51 0.53
N GLY A 114 0.16 -7.33 -0.16
CA GLY A 114 0.08 -7.45 -1.60
C GLY A 114 -0.50 -6.21 -2.26
N ARG A 115 -0.59 -6.25 -3.58
CA ARG A 115 -1.15 -5.16 -4.39
C ARG A 115 -2.54 -4.68 -3.93
N PHE A 116 -3.32 -5.56 -3.31
CA PHE A 116 -4.68 -5.27 -2.86
C PHE A 116 -4.81 -5.08 -1.33
N GLY A 117 -3.69 -4.95 -0.62
CA GLY A 117 -3.62 -4.79 0.83
C GLY A 117 -3.14 -6.04 1.56
N LYS A 118 -3.34 -6.09 2.88
CA LYS A 118 -2.94 -7.20 3.74
C LYS A 118 -3.78 -8.45 3.40
N PHE A 119 -3.15 -9.60 3.29
CA PHE A 119 -3.80 -10.88 3.03
C PHE A 119 -3.10 -11.99 3.83
N LEU A 120 -3.75 -13.14 3.96
CA LEU A 120 -3.16 -14.30 4.60
C LEU A 120 -2.52 -15.20 3.55
N ALA A 121 -1.27 -15.55 3.76
CA ALA A 121 -0.52 -16.50 2.92
C ALA A 121 -0.04 -17.67 3.74
N CYS A 122 0.09 -18.83 3.10
CA CYS A 122 0.72 -19.98 3.74
C CYS A 122 2.25 -19.83 3.71
N PRO A 123 2.96 -19.99 4.85
CA PRO A 123 4.43 -19.92 4.88
C PRO A 123 5.10 -21.10 4.15
N GLY A 124 4.35 -22.11 3.77
CA GLY A 124 4.84 -23.25 2.99
C GLY A 124 5.06 -22.96 1.50
N TYR A 125 5.07 -21.71 1.07
CA TYR A 125 5.42 -21.37 -0.32
C TYR A 125 6.90 -21.74 -0.59
N PRO A 126 7.25 -22.30 -1.76
CA PRO A 126 6.42 -22.52 -2.97
C PRO A 126 5.59 -23.82 -2.99
N GLU A 127 5.75 -24.71 -2.02
CA GLU A 127 5.04 -26.01 -1.97
C GLU A 127 3.53 -25.83 -1.75
N CYS A 128 3.17 -24.95 -0.84
CA CYS A 128 1.77 -24.61 -0.57
C CYS A 128 1.46 -23.17 -0.97
N LYS A 129 0.74 -22.99 -2.07
CA LYS A 129 0.38 -21.67 -2.62
C LYS A 129 -0.98 -21.16 -2.10
N ASN A 130 -1.39 -21.59 -0.90
CA ASN A 130 -2.69 -21.19 -0.36
C ASN A 130 -2.66 -19.75 0.13
N VAL A 131 -3.62 -18.95 -0.31
CA VAL A 131 -3.81 -17.56 0.10
C VAL A 131 -5.27 -17.32 0.45
N LYS A 132 -5.52 -16.49 1.47
CA LYS A 132 -6.87 -16.07 1.87
C LYS A 132 -6.93 -14.56 1.99
N ALA A 133 -8.00 -13.97 1.47
CA ALA A 133 -8.29 -12.56 1.72
C ALA A 133 -8.72 -12.37 3.18
N ILE A 134 -8.29 -11.28 3.79
CA ILE A 134 -8.79 -10.88 5.10
C ILE A 134 -10.20 -10.31 4.90
N VAL A 135 -11.17 -10.93 5.54
CA VAL A 135 -12.57 -10.56 5.41
C VAL A 135 -13.03 -9.89 6.70
N ASN A 136 -13.45 -8.64 6.61
CA ASN A 136 -14.03 -7.91 7.73
C ASN A 136 -15.55 -8.17 7.76
N TYR A 137 -15.98 -9.03 8.67
CA TYR A 137 -17.39 -9.24 8.92
C TYR A 137 -17.94 -8.10 9.78
N ILE A 138 -19.18 -7.73 9.55
CA ILE A 138 -19.92 -6.85 10.45
C ILE A 138 -20.98 -7.67 11.21
N ASP A 139 -21.26 -7.26 12.46
CA ASP A 139 -22.21 -7.97 13.34
C ASP A 139 -23.69 -7.71 12.99
N ILE A 140 -23.97 -7.43 11.72
CA ILE A 140 -25.33 -7.17 11.23
C ILE A 140 -25.63 -8.22 10.16
N PRO A 141 -26.72 -8.97 10.30
CA PRO A 141 -27.09 -9.99 9.34
C PRO A 141 -27.56 -9.36 8.01
N CYS A 142 -27.42 -10.11 6.95
CA CYS A 142 -27.88 -9.72 5.63
C CYS A 142 -29.43 -9.56 5.63
N PRO A 143 -29.99 -8.44 5.23
CA PRO A 143 -31.42 -8.20 5.23
C PRO A 143 -32.18 -9.06 4.23
N VAL A 144 -31.48 -9.75 3.31
CA VAL A 144 -32.10 -10.61 2.29
C VAL A 144 -32.08 -12.07 2.68
N CYS A 145 -30.97 -12.59 3.23
CA CYS A 145 -30.82 -14.03 3.49
C CYS A 145 -30.33 -14.37 4.90
N ASN A 146 -30.21 -13.38 5.77
CA ASN A 146 -29.78 -13.51 7.17
C ASN A 146 -28.36 -14.05 7.40
N ALA A 147 -27.57 -14.20 6.33
CA ALA A 147 -26.15 -14.58 6.40
C ALA A 147 -25.29 -13.39 6.84
N ARG A 148 -23.99 -13.61 7.08
CA ARG A 148 -23.08 -12.53 7.48
C ARG A 148 -22.85 -11.52 6.37
N VAL A 149 -22.64 -10.28 6.74
CA VAL A 149 -22.30 -9.20 5.81
C VAL A 149 -20.81 -8.88 5.93
N ILE A 150 -20.18 -8.70 4.78
CA ILE A 150 -18.77 -8.39 4.64
C ILE A 150 -18.61 -6.93 4.26
N GLU A 151 -17.77 -6.20 5.00
CA GLU A 151 -17.29 -4.87 4.59
C GLU A 151 -16.15 -5.04 3.57
N LYS A 152 -16.30 -4.47 2.40
CA LYS A 152 -15.27 -4.37 1.37
C LYS A 152 -14.95 -2.91 1.07
N LYS A 153 -13.73 -2.66 0.54
CA LYS A 153 -13.32 -1.33 0.06
C LYS A 153 -13.14 -1.37 -1.45
N THR A 154 -13.60 -0.33 -2.14
CA THR A 154 -13.32 -0.13 -3.56
C THR A 154 -11.86 0.25 -3.74
N ARG A 155 -11.38 0.28 -4.99
CA ARG A 155 -10.02 0.73 -5.35
C ARG A 155 -9.72 2.16 -4.87
N ARG A 156 -10.75 3.01 -4.78
CA ARG A 156 -10.67 4.40 -4.29
C ARG A 156 -10.90 4.52 -2.77
N GLY A 157 -10.90 3.41 -2.02
CA GLY A 157 -11.06 3.40 -0.56
C GLY A 157 -12.50 3.54 -0.05
N LYS A 158 -13.51 3.68 -0.93
CA LYS A 158 -14.91 3.78 -0.49
C LYS A 158 -15.40 2.42 0.01
N LYS A 159 -16.00 2.39 1.22
CA LYS A 159 -16.58 1.19 1.81
C LYS A 159 -17.89 0.82 1.14
N PHE A 160 -18.14 -0.48 1.02
CA PHE A 160 -19.42 -1.04 0.60
C PHE A 160 -19.61 -2.41 1.28
N TYR A 161 -20.82 -2.88 1.33
CA TYR A 161 -21.24 -4.04 2.11
C TYR A 161 -21.85 -5.07 1.18
N VAL A 162 -21.43 -6.33 1.32
CA VAL A 162 -21.90 -7.44 0.49
C VAL A 162 -22.24 -8.65 1.37
N CYS A 163 -23.17 -9.46 0.93
CA CYS A 163 -23.45 -10.74 1.58
C CYS A 163 -22.30 -11.73 1.36
N GLU A 164 -21.96 -12.54 2.39
CA GLU A 164 -20.93 -13.58 2.30
C GLU A 164 -21.29 -14.70 1.29
N ASN A 165 -22.55 -14.96 1.05
CA ASN A 165 -23.02 -15.97 0.13
C ASN A 165 -22.73 -15.63 -1.35
N GLY A 166 -22.29 -14.40 -1.65
CA GLY A 166 -21.96 -13.99 -3.00
C GLY A 166 -23.15 -13.90 -3.96
N PRO A 167 -22.90 -13.39 -5.19
CA PRO A 167 -23.96 -13.10 -6.15
C PRO A 167 -24.77 -14.33 -6.62
N ASP A 168 -24.20 -15.53 -6.53
CA ASP A 168 -24.87 -16.75 -6.96
C ASP A 168 -26.03 -17.15 -6.02
N LYS A 169 -25.95 -16.77 -4.74
CA LYS A 169 -26.95 -17.12 -3.72
C LYS A 169 -27.64 -15.91 -3.13
N CYS A 170 -27.00 -14.76 -3.09
CA CYS A 170 -27.56 -13.52 -2.53
C CYS A 170 -26.90 -12.30 -3.16
N ASN A 171 -27.67 -11.51 -3.92
CA ASN A 171 -27.23 -10.30 -4.59
C ASN A 171 -27.17 -9.05 -3.71
N TYR A 172 -27.17 -9.20 -2.37
CA TYR A 172 -27.17 -8.03 -1.50
C TYR A 172 -25.84 -7.26 -1.62
N ILE A 173 -25.95 -6.02 -2.07
CA ILE A 173 -24.86 -5.02 -2.12
C ILE A 173 -25.42 -3.69 -1.62
N SER A 174 -24.73 -3.02 -0.71
CA SER A 174 -25.10 -1.70 -0.21
C SER A 174 -23.90 -0.80 -0.03
N TRP A 175 -24.06 0.48 -0.35
CA TRP A 175 -23.08 1.52 -0.07
C TRP A 175 -23.20 2.10 1.34
N ASN A 176 -24.30 1.83 2.01
CA ASN A 176 -24.52 2.22 3.38
C ASN A 176 -24.45 0.99 4.28
N LYS A 177 -23.94 1.18 5.51
CA LYS A 177 -23.95 0.12 6.50
C LYS A 177 -25.41 -0.31 6.74
N PRO A 178 -25.75 -1.61 6.64
CA PRO A 178 -27.08 -2.09 6.98
C PRO A 178 -27.44 -1.70 8.42
N LYS A 179 -28.73 -1.47 8.66
CA LYS A 179 -29.27 -1.12 9.97
C LYS A 179 -29.73 -2.37 10.68
#